data_25c421e6dd44ab1380c4158567b85e3e
#
_entry.id   25c421e6dd44ab1380c4158567b85e3e
#
_cell.length_a   1.000
_cell.length_b   1.000
_cell.length_c   1.000
_cell.angle_alpha   90.00
_cell.angle_beta   90.00
_cell.angle_gamma   90.00
#
_symmetry.space_group_name_H-M   'P 1'
#
loop_
_entity.id
_entity.type
_entity.pdbx_description
1 polymer ?
#
loop_
_entity_poly.entity_id
_entity_poly.type
_entity_poly.pdbx_seq_one_letter_code
_entity_poly.pdbx_strand_id
1 'polypeptide(L)'
;MHYINIRMKIRFSIGIMLLTLSTWAQLRINDKAPMQNVEMKSVNGSLYSLSSLKKDKGLIVIFSCNSCPFVVGADDFPGWEKQYDSLYNEALANNIGFVLVNSNEGKRAQADSYEEMIKHAKEQNYTMPYVVDDKAALADAFGARTTPHVYFFDQTFKLIYTGSIDNSWDKGRKSDEPYLFNAIKAQGKGKKIKPNTTEPKGCGIKRVTTTPKN
;
A
#
# COMPACT_ATOMS: atom_id res chain seq x y z
N MET A 1 49.33 4.72 -64.69
CA MET A 1 49.06 3.98 -63.41
C MET A 1 48.29 4.91 -62.49
N HIS A 2 46.95 4.78 -62.46
CA HIS A 2 46.09 5.64 -61.64
C HIS A 2 45.66 4.88 -60.39
N TYR A 3 46.08 5.36 -59.23
CA TYR A 3 45.66 4.82 -57.93
C TYR A 3 44.34 5.51 -57.53
N ILE A 4 43.25 4.74 -57.47
CA ILE A 4 41.97 5.16 -56.93
C ILE A 4 42.00 4.99 -55.41
N ASN A 5 41.96 6.11 -54.68
CA ASN A 5 41.86 6.14 -53.24
C ASN A 5 40.40 6.07 -52.79
N ILE A 6 39.92 4.90 -52.38
CA ILE A 6 38.59 4.73 -51.81
C ILE A 6 38.65 5.04 -50.32
N ARG A 7 38.19 6.25 -49.90
CA ARG A 7 37.98 6.60 -48.51
C ARG A 7 36.66 6.03 -48.04
N MET A 8 36.67 4.93 -47.28
CA MET A 8 35.52 4.34 -46.63
C MET A 8 35.13 5.20 -45.41
N LYS A 9 33.98 5.88 -45.47
CA LYS A 9 33.44 6.65 -44.34
C LYS A 9 32.64 5.69 -43.43
N ILE A 10 33.25 5.27 -42.31
CA ILE A 10 32.57 4.52 -41.27
C ILE A 10 31.64 5.51 -40.52
N ARG A 11 30.32 5.35 -40.69
CA ARG A 11 29.33 6.06 -39.88
C ARG A 11 29.11 5.28 -38.59
N PHE A 12 29.64 5.76 -37.49
CA PHE A 12 29.29 5.28 -36.15
C PHE A 12 27.88 5.79 -35.80
N SER A 13 26.87 4.92 -35.85
CA SER A 13 25.56 5.20 -35.26
C SER A 13 25.63 4.89 -33.78
N ILE A 14 25.72 5.92 -32.95
CA ILE A 14 25.61 5.79 -31.49
C ILE A 14 24.09 5.57 -31.20
N GLY A 15 23.72 4.32 -31.00
CA GLY A 15 22.39 3.98 -30.50
C GLY A 15 22.32 4.41 -29.02
N ILE A 16 21.58 5.47 -28.74
CA ILE A 16 21.24 5.86 -27.37
C ILE A 16 20.23 4.84 -26.86
N MET A 17 20.68 3.88 -26.06
CA MET A 17 19.84 2.96 -25.32
C MET A 17 19.23 3.71 -24.15
N LEU A 18 17.98 4.20 -24.32
CA LEU A 18 17.19 4.79 -23.24
C LEU A 18 16.85 3.68 -22.24
N LEU A 19 17.63 3.60 -21.15
CA LEU A 19 17.23 2.85 -19.97
C LEU A 19 16.03 3.56 -19.34
N THR A 20 14.83 3.04 -19.56
CA THR A 20 13.64 3.44 -18.82
C THR A 20 13.76 2.92 -17.39
N LEU A 21 14.26 3.73 -16.49
CA LEU A 21 14.14 3.49 -15.05
C LEU A 21 12.66 3.62 -14.70
N SER A 22 11.97 2.49 -14.53
CA SER A 22 10.62 2.45 -13.97
C SER A 22 10.70 2.89 -12.50
N THR A 23 10.66 4.19 -12.26
CA THR A 23 10.46 4.72 -10.91
C THR A 23 9.00 4.50 -10.53
N TRP A 24 8.76 3.61 -9.61
CA TRP A 24 7.43 3.43 -9.00
C TRP A 24 7.07 4.73 -8.26
N ALA A 25 6.33 5.58 -8.93
CA ALA A 25 5.88 6.84 -8.33
C ALA A 25 4.71 6.54 -7.39
N GLN A 26 4.78 7.04 -6.16
CA GLN A 26 3.67 6.95 -5.23
C GLN A 26 2.43 7.66 -5.80
N LEU A 27 1.25 7.05 -5.65
CA LEU A 27 -0.02 7.67 -6.03
C LEU A 27 -0.19 9.01 -5.33
N ARG A 28 -0.66 9.99 -6.09
CA ARG A 28 -0.95 11.35 -5.60
C ARG A 28 -2.46 11.53 -5.46
N ILE A 29 -2.87 12.48 -4.66
CA ILE A 29 -4.28 12.87 -4.52
C ILE A 29 -4.89 13.12 -5.91
N ASN A 30 -6.07 12.54 -6.14
CA ASN A 30 -6.84 12.46 -7.38
C ASN A 30 -6.35 11.41 -8.40
N ASP A 31 -5.23 10.74 -8.20
CA ASP A 31 -4.87 9.59 -9.04
C ASP A 31 -5.89 8.46 -8.84
N LYS A 32 -6.16 7.70 -9.91
CA LYS A 32 -7.03 6.52 -9.82
C LYS A 32 -6.28 5.31 -9.27
N ALA A 33 -6.98 4.51 -8.45
CA ALA A 33 -6.45 3.23 -8.01
C ALA A 33 -6.11 2.35 -9.22
N PRO A 34 -4.89 1.84 -9.35
CA PRO A 34 -4.57 0.79 -10.32
C PRO A 34 -5.09 -0.57 -9.83
N MET A 35 -5.05 -1.58 -10.69
CA MET A 35 -5.30 -2.98 -10.36
C MET A 35 -6.65 -3.26 -9.66
N GLN A 36 -7.70 -2.49 -9.96
CA GLN A 36 -8.98 -2.53 -9.25
C GLN A 36 -9.66 -3.90 -9.27
N ASN A 37 -9.44 -4.70 -10.32
CA ASN A 37 -10.10 -5.98 -10.56
C ASN A 37 -9.21 -7.21 -10.31
N VAL A 38 -7.98 -7.01 -9.83
CA VAL A 38 -7.08 -8.13 -9.49
C VAL A 38 -7.59 -8.81 -8.24
N GLU A 39 -7.80 -10.12 -8.32
CA GLU A 39 -8.24 -10.93 -7.20
C GLU A 39 -7.07 -11.26 -6.27
N MET A 40 -7.29 -11.09 -4.98
CA MET A 40 -6.35 -11.39 -3.90
C MET A 40 -7.00 -12.36 -2.92
N LYS A 41 -6.24 -13.39 -2.52
CA LYS A 41 -6.72 -14.40 -1.56
C LYS A 41 -6.70 -13.83 -0.15
N SER A 42 -7.86 -13.86 0.50
CA SER A 42 -8.01 -13.46 1.91
C SER A 42 -7.75 -14.62 2.86
N VAL A 43 -7.42 -14.30 4.10
CA VAL A 43 -7.22 -15.26 5.20
C VAL A 43 -8.46 -16.14 5.48
N ASN A 44 -9.65 -15.70 5.09
CA ASN A 44 -10.89 -16.50 5.18
C ASN A 44 -11.11 -17.43 3.97
N GLY A 45 -10.15 -17.50 3.05
CA GLY A 45 -10.21 -18.33 1.83
C GLY A 45 -10.94 -17.70 0.64
N SER A 46 -11.67 -16.60 0.83
CA SER A 46 -12.37 -15.90 -0.26
C SER A 46 -11.40 -15.11 -1.14
N LEU A 47 -11.79 -14.87 -2.38
CA LEU A 47 -11.07 -13.97 -3.29
C LEU A 47 -11.75 -12.60 -3.28
N TYR A 48 -10.97 -11.55 -3.14
CA TYR A 48 -11.44 -10.18 -3.19
C TYR A 48 -10.60 -9.34 -4.15
N SER A 49 -11.27 -8.42 -4.83
CA SER A 49 -10.65 -7.33 -5.56
C SER A 49 -10.96 -5.99 -4.91
N LEU A 50 -10.24 -4.92 -5.25
CA LEU A 50 -10.60 -3.60 -4.77
C LEU A 50 -12.03 -3.22 -5.20
N SER A 51 -12.42 -3.62 -6.42
CA SER A 51 -13.77 -3.38 -6.93
C SER A 51 -14.86 -4.09 -6.14
N SER A 52 -14.63 -5.33 -5.69
CA SER A 52 -15.61 -6.09 -4.90
C SER A 52 -15.73 -5.59 -3.46
N LEU A 53 -14.68 -4.98 -2.92
CA LEU A 53 -14.63 -4.46 -1.55
C LEU A 53 -15.11 -3.02 -1.41
N LYS A 54 -15.12 -2.26 -2.53
CA LYS A 54 -15.53 -0.87 -2.52
C LYS A 54 -17.03 -0.75 -2.18
N LYS A 55 -17.36 0.22 -1.34
CA LYS A 55 -18.74 0.63 -1.01
C LYS A 55 -19.07 2.00 -1.64
N ASP A 56 -20.30 2.48 -1.43
CA ASP A 56 -20.82 3.67 -2.09
C ASP A 56 -20.03 4.95 -1.80
N LYS A 57 -19.32 5.02 -0.67
CA LYS A 57 -18.48 6.18 -0.33
C LYS A 57 -16.99 5.94 -0.49
N GLY A 58 -16.60 4.79 -1.02
CA GLY A 58 -15.21 4.51 -1.37
C GLY A 58 -14.62 3.28 -0.71
N LEU A 59 -13.28 3.23 -0.66
CA LEU A 59 -12.51 2.10 -0.15
C LEU A 59 -11.24 2.57 0.55
N ILE A 60 -10.99 2.05 1.73
CA ILE A 60 -9.71 2.18 2.45
C ILE A 60 -8.88 0.92 2.21
N VAL A 61 -7.65 1.12 1.78
CA VAL A 61 -6.61 0.09 1.60
C VAL A 61 -5.47 0.41 2.55
N ILE A 62 -5.15 -0.50 3.46
CA ILE A 62 -4.01 -0.38 4.37
C ILE A 62 -3.02 -1.49 4.05
N PHE A 63 -1.84 -1.12 3.54
CA PHE A 63 -0.72 -2.05 3.47
C PHE A 63 -0.25 -2.36 4.88
N SER A 64 -0.33 -3.61 5.29
CA SER A 64 -0.04 -4.09 6.63
C SER A 64 0.83 -5.35 6.59
N CYS A 65 1.19 -5.89 7.75
CA CYS A 65 1.96 -7.13 7.87
C CYS A 65 1.85 -7.69 9.30
N ASN A 66 2.40 -8.89 9.52
CA ASN A 66 2.35 -9.55 10.83
C ASN A 66 3.56 -9.24 11.73
N SER A 67 4.58 -8.55 11.23
CA SER A 67 5.90 -8.52 11.89
C SER A 67 6.50 -7.13 12.09
N CYS A 68 5.85 -6.08 11.61
CA CYS A 68 6.34 -4.72 11.77
C CYS A 68 5.99 -4.16 13.16
N PRO A 69 6.95 -3.67 13.97
CA PRO A 69 6.66 -3.05 15.27
C PRO A 69 5.65 -1.90 15.20
N PHE A 70 5.60 -1.17 14.10
CA PHE A 70 4.57 -0.14 13.90
C PHE A 70 3.16 -0.72 13.67
N VAL A 71 3.05 -1.98 13.24
CA VAL A 71 1.77 -2.68 13.12
C VAL A 71 1.43 -3.37 14.44
N VAL A 72 2.29 -4.30 14.88
CA VAL A 72 1.99 -5.22 15.99
C VAL A 72 2.33 -4.66 17.37
N GLY A 73 3.09 -3.57 17.42
CA GLY A 73 3.55 -2.96 18.67
C GLY A 73 5.00 -3.31 19.02
N ALA A 74 5.55 -2.53 19.95
CA ALA A 74 6.84 -2.69 20.58
C ALA A 74 6.74 -2.11 22.01
N ASP A 75 7.81 -2.21 22.80
CA ASP A 75 7.80 -1.86 24.23
C ASP A 75 7.20 -0.48 24.55
N ASP A 76 7.42 0.48 23.70
CA ASP A 76 7.02 1.88 23.89
C ASP A 76 5.98 2.39 22.86
N PHE A 77 5.46 1.49 22.02
CA PHE A 77 4.42 1.80 21.03
C PHE A 77 3.43 0.63 20.91
N PRO A 78 2.12 0.87 21.14
CA PRO A 78 1.12 -0.21 21.21
C PRO A 78 0.85 -0.92 19.88
N GLY A 79 1.33 -0.37 18.76
CA GLY A 79 1.00 -0.85 17.42
C GLY A 79 -0.34 -0.34 16.91
N TRP A 80 -0.42 -0.09 15.61
CA TRP A 80 -1.65 0.42 15.01
C TRP A 80 -2.71 -0.65 14.73
N GLU A 81 -2.35 -1.94 14.71
CA GLU A 81 -3.33 -3.00 14.49
C GLU A 81 -4.45 -3.04 15.53
N LYS A 82 -4.18 -2.56 16.75
CA LYS A 82 -5.20 -2.43 17.82
C LYS A 82 -6.31 -1.45 17.47
N GLN A 83 -6.11 -0.59 16.47
CA GLN A 83 -7.12 0.35 15.98
C GLN A 83 -7.88 -0.20 14.76
N TYR A 84 -7.42 -1.28 14.11
CA TYR A 84 -7.98 -1.73 12.83
C TYR A 84 -9.46 -2.08 12.93
N ASP A 85 -9.88 -2.77 13.99
CA ASP A 85 -11.29 -3.15 14.14
C ASP A 85 -12.20 -1.92 14.34
N SER A 86 -11.78 -0.96 15.18
CA SER A 86 -12.54 0.28 15.38
C SER A 86 -12.61 1.14 14.11
N LEU A 87 -11.53 1.23 13.34
CA LEU A 87 -11.49 1.94 12.06
C LEU A 87 -12.34 1.23 11.00
N TYR A 88 -12.32 -0.11 10.96
CA TYR A 88 -13.16 -0.89 10.08
C TYR A 88 -14.66 -0.67 10.38
N ASN A 89 -15.05 -0.78 11.64
CA ASN A 89 -16.44 -0.56 12.06
C ASN A 89 -16.91 0.86 11.74
N GLU A 90 -16.06 1.86 11.97
CA GLU A 90 -16.36 3.26 11.61
C GLU A 90 -16.46 3.43 10.07
N ALA A 91 -15.61 2.77 9.29
CA ALA A 91 -15.68 2.80 7.83
C ALA A 91 -17.01 2.18 7.34
N LEU A 92 -17.38 1.01 7.87
CA LEU A 92 -18.64 0.34 7.53
C LEU A 92 -19.86 1.21 7.87
N ALA A 93 -19.89 1.82 9.07
CA ALA A 93 -20.97 2.72 9.49
C ALA A 93 -21.13 3.94 8.57
N ASN A 94 -20.07 4.32 7.87
CA ASN A 94 -20.07 5.41 6.88
C ASN A 94 -20.17 4.92 5.42
N ASN A 95 -20.53 3.64 5.19
CA ASN A 95 -20.64 3.03 3.86
C ASN A 95 -19.34 3.11 3.04
N ILE A 96 -18.19 2.89 3.70
CA ILE A 96 -16.83 2.86 3.15
C ILE A 96 -16.31 1.43 3.27
N GLY A 97 -15.76 0.87 2.17
CA GLY A 97 -15.05 -0.40 2.18
C GLY A 97 -13.71 -0.29 2.90
N PHE A 98 -13.19 -1.44 3.35
CA PHE A 98 -11.93 -1.49 4.07
C PHE A 98 -11.21 -2.81 3.80
N VAL A 99 -9.89 -2.79 3.63
CA VAL A 99 -9.08 -3.98 3.43
C VAL A 99 -7.66 -3.78 3.96
N LEU A 100 -7.14 -4.82 4.61
CA LEU A 100 -5.73 -4.96 4.94
C LEU A 100 -5.04 -5.78 3.84
N VAL A 101 -3.86 -5.34 3.42
CA VAL A 101 -3.09 -5.96 2.32
C VAL A 101 -1.69 -6.29 2.81
N ASN A 102 -1.32 -7.57 2.79
CA ASN A 102 0.04 -8.01 3.12
C ASN A 102 0.89 -8.16 1.86
N SER A 103 1.82 -7.23 1.69
CA SER A 103 2.74 -7.17 0.54
C SER A 103 4.18 -7.56 0.90
N ASN A 104 4.41 -8.17 2.07
CA ASN A 104 5.74 -8.56 2.53
C ASN A 104 6.23 -9.85 1.85
N GLU A 105 6.35 -9.86 0.54
CA GLU A 105 6.76 -11.02 -0.24
C GLU A 105 8.10 -11.59 0.21
N GLY A 106 9.06 -10.76 0.61
CA GLY A 106 10.35 -11.17 1.16
C GLY A 106 10.27 -11.89 2.52
N LYS A 107 9.10 -11.92 3.15
CA LYS A 107 8.79 -12.65 4.38
C LYS A 107 7.71 -13.71 4.19
N ARG A 108 7.31 -13.99 2.94
CA ARG A 108 6.21 -14.90 2.60
C ARG A 108 6.49 -16.36 3.02
N ALA A 109 7.75 -16.77 3.10
CA ALA A 109 8.15 -18.08 3.63
C ALA A 109 8.35 -18.09 5.17
N GLN A 110 8.01 -17.00 5.86
CA GLN A 110 8.26 -16.80 7.30
C GLN A 110 7.02 -16.15 7.96
N ALA A 111 7.24 -15.08 8.74
CA ALA A 111 6.22 -14.39 9.55
C ALA A 111 5.02 -13.82 8.77
N ASP A 112 5.15 -13.64 7.46
CA ASP A 112 4.07 -13.15 6.59
C ASP A 112 3.60 -14.24 5.61
N SER A 113 3.77 -15.54 5.94
CA SER A 113 3.20 -16.66 5.17
C SER A 113 1.66 -16.63 5.28
N TYR A 114 0.99 -17.29 4.35
CA TYR A 114 -0.46 -17.32 4.34
C TYR A 114 -1.02 -17.96 5.63
N GLU A 115 -0.36 -19.02 6.11
CA GLU A 115 -0.70 -19.71 7.36
C GLU A 115 -0.50 -18.80 8.57
N GLU A 116 0.61 -18.06 8.63
CA GLU A 116 0.85 -17.10 9.71
C GLU A 116 -0.11 -15.90 9.63
N MET A 117 -0.53 -15.47 8.43
CA MET A 117 -1.57 -14.45 8.28
C MET A 117 -2.93 -14.94 8.85
N ILE A 118 -3.32 -16.19 8.58
CA ILE A 118 -4.54 -16.78 9.14
C ILE A 118 -4.48 -16.84 10.67
N LYS A 119 -3.35 -17.30 11.21
CA LYS A 119 -3.12 -17.38 12.65
C LYS A 119 -3.17 -16.00 13.30
N HIS A 120 -2.43 -15.04 12.76
CA HIS A 120 -2.38 -13.67 13.25
C HIS A 120 -3.77 -12.99 13.23
N ALA A 121 -4.49 -13.11 12.12
CA ALA A 121 -5.84 -12.58 12.00
C ALA A 121 -6.80 -13.17 13.06
N LYS A 122 -6.67 -14.47 13.37
CA LYS A 122 -7.44 -15.11 14.42
C LYS A 122 -7.05 -14.62 15.81
N GLU A 123 -5.76 -14.50 16.11
CA GLU A 123 -5.23 -14.03 17.40
C GLU A 123 -5.62 -12.57 17.69
N GLN A 124 -5.63 -11.74 16.64
CA GLN A 124 -6.02 -10.33 16.72
C GLN A 124 -7.53 -10.09 16.51
N ASN A 125 -8.31 -11.16 16.31
CA ASN A 125 -9.75 -11.10 16.05
C ASN A 125 -10.12 -10.19 14.86
N TYR A 126 -9.36 -10.27 13.77
CA TYR A 126 -9.64 -9.48 12.57
C TYR A 126 -10.99 -9.87 11.95
N THR A 127 -11.89 -8.89 11.85
CA THR A 127 -13.20 -9.06 11.20
C THR A 127 -13.22 -8.49 9.77
N MET A 128 -12.22 -7.68 9.42
CA MET A 128 -12.05 -7.10 8.10
C MET A 128 -11.33 -8.06 7.13
N PRO A 129 -11.50 -7.92 5.81
CA PRO A 129 -10.71 -8.63 4.83
C PRO A 129 -9.20 -8.35 5.01
N TYR A 130 -8.41 -9.44 5.09
CA TYR A 130 -6.95 -9.38 5.12
C TYR A 130 -6.42 -10.26 3.99
N VAL A 131 -5.83 -9.65 2.97
CA VAL A 131 -5.50 -10.30 1.70
C VAL A 131 -4.00 -10.36 1.44
N VAL A 132 -3.58 -11.35 0.65
CA VAL A 132 -2.21 -11.50 0.14
C VAL A 132 -2.06 -10.68 -1.12
N ASP A 133 -1.05 -9.82 -1.16
CA ASP A 133 -0.56 -9.18 -2.37
C ASP A 133 0.63 -9.98 -2.92
N ASP A 134 0.36 -10.80 -3.93
CA ASP A 134 1.39 -11.63 -4.55
C ASP A 134 2.50 -10.76 -5.18
N LYS A 135 3.75 -11.11 -4.88
CA LYS A 135 4.96 -10.40 -5.35
C LYS A 135 4.98 -8.89 -5.04
N ALA A 136 4.18 -8.45 -4.07
CA ALA A 136 4.01 -7.03 -3.75
C ALA A 136 3.52 -6.18 -4.94
N ALA A 137 2.77 -6.78 -5.88
CA ALA A 137 2.38 -6.14 -7.13
C ALA A 137 1.45 -4.94 -6.92
N LEU A 138 0.49 -5.05 -6.00
CA LEU A 138 -0.41 -3.94 -5.65
C LEU A 138 0.36 -2.83 -4.93
N ALA A 139 1.25 -3.18 -3.97
CA ALA A 139 2.08 -2.21 -3.29
C ALA A 139 2.97 -1.44 -4.26
N ASP A 140 3.53 -2.12 -5.25
CA ASP A 140 4.34 -1.51 -6.30
C ASP A 140 3.49 -0.56 -7.15
N ALA A 141 2.32 -1.00 -7.61
CA ALA A 141 1.42 -0.17 -8.42
C ALA A 141 0.92 1.09 -7.67
N PHE A 142 0.81 1.04 -6.34
CA PHE A 142 0.43 2.18 -5.49
C PHE A 142 1.64 3.06 -5.13
N GLY A 143 2.86 2.56 -5.30
CA GLY A 143 4.07 3.18 -4.77
C GLY A 143 4.11 3.15 -3.23
N ALA A 144 3.48 2.15 -2.61
CA ALA A 144 3.48 1.97 -1.17
C ALA A 144 4.88 1.56 -0.68
N ARG A 145 5.36 2.18 0.39
CA ARG A 145 6.73 1.99 0.87
C ARG A 145 6.84 1.35 2.23
N THR A 146 5.84 1.54 3.08
CA THR A 146 5.88 1.11 4.50
C THR A 146 4.66 0.28 4.88
N THR A 147 4.76 -0.42 6.02
CA THR A 147 3.64 -0.98 6.76
C THR A 147 3.60 -0.38 8.16
N PRO A 148 2.46 0.24 8.58
CA PRO A 148 1.29 0.49 7.74
C PRO A 148 1.49 1.64 6.74
N HIS A 149 0.68 1.65 5.67
CA HIS A 149 0.53 2.77 4.74
C HIS A 149 -0.92 2.81 4.24
N VAL A 150 -1.60 3.92 4.46
CA VAL A 150 -3.01 4.09 4.14
C VAL A 150 -3.21 4.73 2.77
N TYR A 151 -4.16 4.18 2.00
CA TYR A 151 -4.71 4.78 0.79
C TYR A 151 -6.23 4.75 0.88
N PHE A 152 -6.87 5.90 0.80
CA PHE A 152 -8.33 6.03 0.85
C PHE A 152 -8.83 6.60 -0.47
N PHE A 153 -9.67 5.85 -1.16
CA PHE A 153 -10.26 6.19 -2.44
C PHE A 153 -11.74 6.53 -2.28
N ASP A 154 -12.23 7.45 -3.09
CA ASP A 154 -13.66 7.75 -3.20
C ASP A 154 -14.42 6.66 -4.02
N GLN A 155 -15.73 6.85 -4.22
CA GLN A 155 -16.58 5.95 -5.00
C GLN A 155 -16.16 5.80 -6.46
N THR A 156 -15.37 6.72 -7.00
CA THR A 156 -14.83 6.68 -8.37
C THR A 156 -13.40 6.15 -8.44
N PHE A 157 -12.88 5.62 -7.33
CA PHE A 157 -11.50 5.18 -7.15
C PHE A 157 -10.45 6.30 -7.28
N LYS A 158 -10.80 7.55 -7.06
CA LYS A 158 -9.82 8.64 -6.91
C LYS A 158 -9.26 8.66 -5.49
N LEU A 159 -7.94 8.77 -5.36
CA LEU A 159 -7.27 8.89 -4.06
C LEU A 159 -7.66 10.21 -3.39
N ILE A 160 -8.23 10.13 -2.19
CA ILE A 160 -8.69 11.28 -1.40
C ILE A 160 -7.93 11.46 -0.10
N TYR A 161 -7.21 10.40 0.37
CA TYR A 161 -6.28 10.48 1.49
C TYR A 161 -5.17 9.43 1.33
N THR A 162 -3.93 9.79 1.74
CA THR A 162 -2.83 8.85 1.89
C THR A 162 -1.91 9.25 3.03
N GLY A 163 -1.32 8.26 3.72
CA GLY A 163 -0.35 8.49 4.78
C GLY A 163 -0.48 7.57 5.98
N SER A 164 -0.33 8.12 7.18
CA SER A 164 -0.41 7.42 8.46
C SER A 164 -1.86 7.25 8.96
N ILE A 165 -2.04 6.34 9.93
CA ILE A 165 -3.30 6.17 10.65
C ILE A 165 -3.54 7.34 11.62
N ASP A 166 -2.50 7.69 12.38
CA ASP A 166 -2.46 8.84 13.29
C ASP A 166 -1.02 9.33 13.49
N ASN A 167 -0.80 10.22 14.45
CA ASN A 167 0.52 10.72 14.83
C ASN A 167 1.04 10.15 16.16
N SER A 168 0.49 9.06 16.67
CA SER A 168 0.83 8.50 17.98
C SER A 168 2.31 8.04 18.10
N TRP A 169 2.94 7.76 16.95
CA TRP A 169 4.37 7.44 16.85
C TRP A 169 5.30 8.62 17.18
N ASP A 170 4.82 9.86 17.03
CA ASP A 170 5.59 11.06 17.30
C ASP A 170 5.49 11.42 18.80
N LYS A 171 6.55 11.12 19.54
CA LYS A 171 6.63 11.44 20.98
C LYS A 171 6.68 12.94 21.26
N GLY A 172 7.06 13.75 20.26
CA GLY A 172 7.09 15.22 20.34
C GLY A 172 5.78 15.90 19.91
N ARG A 173 4.74 15.14 19.56
CA ARG A 173 3.46 15.70 19.11
C ARG A 173 2.82 16.58 20.20
N LYS A 174 2.20 17.66 19.77
CA LYS A 174 1.50 18.61 20.67
C LYS A 174 0.06 18.18 20.98
N SER A 175 -0.56 17.41 20.09
CA SER A 175 -1.92 16.88 20.21
C SER A 175 -2.03 15.55 19.48
N ASP A 176 -3.00 14.74 19.87
CA ASP A 176 -3.33 13.51 19.16
C ASP A 176 -4.16 13.85 17.92
N GLU A 177 -3.68 13.39 16.76
CA GLU A 177 -4.31 13.61 15.47
C GLU A 177 -4.71 12.27 14.82
N PRO A 178 -5.95 11.82 15.00
CA PRO A 178 -6.44 10.56 14.44
C PRO A 178 -6.79 10.74 12.95
N TYR A 179 -5.78 10.86 12.10
CA TYR A 179 -5.91 11.25 10.70
C TYR A 179 -6.90 10.40 9.91
N LEU A 180 -6.77 9.06 9.96
CA LEU A 180 -7.65 8.17 9.21
C LEU A 180 -9.08 8.21 9.75
N PHE A 181 -9.27 8.22 11.07
CA PHE A 181 -10.60 8.35 11.68
C PHE A 181 -11.30 9.64 11.23
N ASN A 182 -10.57 10.77 11.27
CA ASN A 182 -11.09 12.06 10.81
C ASN A 182 -11.42 12.04 9.31
N ALA A 183 -10.60 11.36 8.50
CA ALA A 183 -10.83 11.19 7.06
C ALA A 183 -12.12 10.38 6.80
N ILE A 184 -12.34 9.28 7.52
CA ILE A 184 -13.59 8.48 7.45
C ILE A 184 -14.81 9.34 7.79
N LYS A 185 -14.76 10.07 8.91
CA LYS A 185 -15.86 10.96 9.32
C LYS A 185 -16.14 12.07 8.31
N ALA A 186 -15.09 12.66 7.74
CA ALA A 186 -15.24 13.71 6.72
C ALA A 186 -15.90 13.15 5.46
N GLN A 187 -15.42 12.04 4.93
CA GLN A 187 -15.99 11.38 3.76
C GLN A 187 -17.42 10.91 4.00
N GLY A 188 -17.70 10.33 5.17
CA GLY A 188 -19.05 9.93 5.58
C GLY A 188 -20.05 11.08 5.52
N LYS A 189 -19.63 12.30 5.82
CA LYS A 189 -20.43 13.54 5.80
C LYS A 189 -20.35 14.31 4.48
N GLY A 190 -19.67 13.79 3.45
CA GLY A 190 -19.44 14.49 2.17
C GLY A 190 -18.57 15.73 2.29
N LYS A 191 -17.73 15.82 3.33
CA LYS A 191 -16.82 16.95 3.56
C LYS A 191 -15.42 16.65 3.01
N LYS A 192 -14.67 17.70 2.69
CA LYS A 192 -13.26 17.58 2.29
C LYS A 192 -12.41 17.04 3.44
N ILE A 193 -11.56 16.08 3.16
CA ILE A 193 -10.55 15.55 4.10
C ILE A 193 -9.42 16.57 4.25
N LYS A 194 -9.06 16.88 5.50
CA LYS A 194 -7.93 17.77 5.83
C LYS A 194 -7.26 17.31 7.14
N PRO A 195 -5.94 17.07 7.14
CA PRO A 195 -5.08 16.96 5.95
C PRO A 195 -5.47 15.74 5.08
N ASN A 196 -5.26 15.82 3.78
CA ASN A 196 -5.50 14.69 2.87
C ASN A 196 -4.22 13.93 2.49
N THR A 197 -3.09 14.39 2.98
CA THR A 197 -1.79 13.71 2.88
C THR A 197 -1.05 13.90 4.19
N THR A 198 -0.53 12.79 4.73
CA THR A 198 0.37 12.78 5.88
C THR A 198 1.57 11.89 5.57
N GLU A 199 2.66 12.01 6.33
CA GLU A 199 3.81 11.14 6.14
C GLU A 199 3.49 9.71 6.61
N PRO A 200 3.62 8.68 5.75
CA PRO A 200 3.43 7.29 6.18
C PRO A 200 4.62 6.87 7.05
N LYS A 201 4.35 6.43 8.27
CA LYS A 201 5.35 5.93 9.21
C LYS A 201 5.23 4.42 9.35
N GLY A 202 6.36 3.71 9.29
CA GLY A 202 6.34 2.26 9.38
C GLY A 202 7.65 1.62 8.93
N CYS A 203 7.69 0.28 8.96
CA CYS A 203 8.78 -0.50 8.40
C CYS A 203 8.65 -0.59 6.88
N GLY A 204 9.76 -0.57 6.17
CA GLY A 204 9.75 -0.78 4.70
C GLY A 204 9.12 -2.12 4.32
N ILE A 205 8.23 -2.13 3.31
CA ILE A 205 7.67 -3.35 2.72
C ILE A 205 8.81 -4.26 2.26
N LYS A 206 8.77 -5.54 2.66
CA LYS A 206 9.82 -6.52 2.37
C LYS A 206 9.58 -7.16 1.01
N ARG A 207 10.16 -6.56 -0.02
CA ARG A 207 10.13 -7.09 -1.39
C ARG A 207 11.20 -8.17 -1.59
N VAL A 208 10.99 -9.05 -2.56
CA VAL A 208 12.05 -9.94 -3.04
C VAL A 208 12.95 -9.14 -3.96
N THR A 209 14.21 -8.95 -3.57
CA THR A 209 15.22 -8.39 -4.48
C THR A 209 15.64 -9.48 -5.46
N THR A 210 15.22 -9.38 -6.71
CA THR A 210 15.82 -10.16 -7.79
C THR A 210 17.18 -9.55 -8.12
N THR A 211 18.20 -9.81 -7.29
CA THR A 211 19.57 -9.57 -7.71
C THR A 211 19.90 -10.69 -8.68
N PRO A 212 20.32 -10.41 -9.93
CA PRO A 212 20.86 -11.46 -10.80
C PRO A 212 22.03 -12.11 -10.04
N LYS A 213 21.97 -13.42 -9.84
CA LYS A 213 23.17 -14.16 -9.39
C LYS A 213 24.15 -14.08 -10.56
N ASN A 214 25.21 -13.27 -10.40
CA ASN A 214 26.38 -13.31 -11.28
C ASN A 214 27.06 -14.68 -11.18
#